data_ed37fc33b2e9257ca4c1e19517fa3c11
#
_entry.id   ed37fc33b2e9257ca4c1e19517fa3c11
#
_cell.length_a   1.000
_cell.length_b   1.000
_cell.length_c   1.000
_cell.angle_alpha   90.00
_cell.angle_beta   90.00
_cell.angle_gamma   90.00
#
_symmetry.space_group_name_H-M   'P 1'
#
loop_
_entity.id
_entity.type
_entity.pdbx_description
1 polymer ?
#
loop_
_entity_poly.entity_id
_entity_poly.type
_entity_poly.pdbx_seq_one_letter_code
_entity_poly.pdbx_strand_id
1 'polypeptide(L)'
;GEPGTGKTMLAHAIAESLSMPLIVLNVKSSMKLLDALYQYDTLTRLNDSRFGDSKREVSNIEEYIRMGKIGQAFVSDCRTVLLIDEIDKADTDFQDDMLDILDQMQFDIIEIDRTVTARHRPVIIITSNAKKDLSDPFLGRCNFHHIAFPDPEMMRMILDVHFPNLSERLAKACLSAFYRLREFRGIEKKPATRE
;
A
#
# COMPACT_ATOMS: atom_id res chain seq x y z
N GLY A 1 -9.58 3.18 9.73
CA GLY A 1 -10.32 4.47 9.62
C GLY A 1 -11.15 4.58 8.35
N GLU A 2 -12.07 5.56 8.27
CA GLU A 2 -12.96 5.75 7.11
C GLU A 2 -12.17 5.99 5.80
N PRO A 3 -12.78 5.70 4.62
CA PRO A 3 -12.20 6.09 3.34
C PRO A 3 -12.03 7.61 3.22
N GLY A 4 -10.95 8.05 2.55
CA GLY A 4 -10.72 9.48 2.32
C GLY A 4 -10.15 10.27 3.50
N THR A 5 -9.70 9.62 4.57
CA THR A 5 -9.11 10.31 5.75
C THR A 5 -7.61 10.63 5.59
N GLY A 6 -7.02 10.46 4.40
CA GLY A 6 -5.62 10.81 4.16
C GLY A 6 -4.58 9.73 4.53
N LYS A 7 -5.00 8.48 4.82
CA LYS A 7 -4.08 7.39 5.22
C LYS A 7 -2.90 7.20 4.26
N THR A 8 -3.18 7.11 2.97
CA THR A 8 -2.16 6.97 1.92
C THR A 8 -1.25 8.21 1.87
N MET A 9 -1.81 9.42 2.02
CA MET A 9 -1.05 10.67 2.04
C MET A 9 -0.12 10.76 3.25
N LEU A 10 -0.52 10.22 4.40
CA LEU A 10 0.35 10.14 5.59
C LEU A 10 1.62 9.33 5.28
N ALA A 11 1.51 8.21 4.56
CA ALA A 11 2.68 7.42 4.18
C ALA A 11 3.62 8.19 3.23
N HIS A 12 3.08 8.97 2.30
CA HIS A 12 3.87 9.87 1.44
C HIS A 12 4.60 10.93 2.27
N ALA A 13 3.90 11.60 3.19
CA ALA A 13 4.49 12.63 4.05
C ALA A 13 5.59 12.07 4.96
N ILE A 14 5.42 10.85 5.49
CA ILE A 14 6.45 10.16 6.28
C ILE A 14 7.67 9.84 5.42
N ALA A 15 7.49 9.31 4.22
CA ALA A 15 8.59 8.98 3.31
C ALA A 15 9.39 10.25 2.94
N GLU A 16 8.70 11.33 2.62
CA GLU A 16 9.31 12.63 2.33
C GLU A 16 10.08 13.19 3.53
N SER A 17 9.46 13.21 4.71
CA SER A 17 10.08 13.68 5.96
C SER A 17 11.33 12.90 6.35
N LEU A 18 11.35 11.58 6.07
CA LEU A 18 12.49 10.72 6.32
C LEU A 18 13.50 10.71 5.16
N SER A 19 13.21 11.41 4.06
CA SER A 19 14.01 11.37 2.82
C SER A 19 14.26 9.95 2.33
N MET A 20 13.25 9.07 2.45
CA MET A 20 13.30 7.67 2.04
C MET A 20 12.45 7.43 0.78
N PRO A 21 12.91 6.57 -0.16
CA PRO A 21 12.06 6.14 -1.26
C PRO A 21 10.79 5.45 -0.77
N LEU A 22 9.65 5.76 -1.39
CA LEU A 22 8.37 5.14 -1.11
C LEU A 22 8.08 4.04 -2.13
N ILE A 23 7.83 2.84 -1.65
CA ILE A 23 7.35 1.72 -2.45
C ILE A 23 5.90 1.44 -2.04
N VAL A 24 4.97 1.43 -3.01
CA VAL A 24 3.55 1.27 -2.75
C VAL A 24 3.05 -0.07 -3.31
N LEU A 25 2.48 -0.87 -2.44
CA LEU A 25 1.74 -2.09 -2.76
C LEU A 25 0.24 -1.82 -2.56
N ASN A 26 -0.50 -1.69 -3.66
CA ASN A 26 -1.97 -1.60 -3.61
C ASN A 26 -2.56 -3.01 -3.60
N VAL A 27 -3.13 -3.41 -2.49
CA VAL A 27 -3.70 -4.75 -2.31
C VAL A 27 -4.99 -4.89 -3.08
N LYS A 28 -5.14 -6.01 -3.80
CA LYS A 28 -6.35 -6.38 -4.54
C LYS A 28 -6.90 -7.68 -3.98
N SER A 29 -8.21 -7.88 -4.06
CA SER A 29 -8.87 -9.10 -3.56
C SER A 29 -8.45 -10.39 -4.28
N SER A 30 -7.90 -10.29 -5.47
CA SER A 30 -7.38 -11.44 -6.25
C SER A 30 -5.86 -11.57 -6.21
N MET A 31 -5.17 -10.73 -5.42
CA MET A 31 -3.70 -10.73 -5.35
C MET A 31 -3.23 -11.93 -4.53
N LYS A 32 -2.26 -12.65 -5.07
CA LYS A 32 -1.52 -13.66 -4.31
C LYS A 32 -0.29 -13.02 -3.68
N LEU A 33 0.11 -13.51 -2.51
CA LEU A 33 1.29 -13.00 -1.82
C LEU A 33 2.54 -13.11 -2.68
N LEU A 34 2.68 -14.20 -3.44
CA LEU A 34 3.81 -14.40 -4.35
C LEU A 34 3.97 -13.23 -5.33
N ASP A 35 2.86 -12.66 -5.86
CA ASP A 35 2.90 -11.52 -6.77
C ASP A 35 3.48 -10.26 -6.11
N ALA A 36 3.32 -10.13 -4.78
CA ALA A 36 3.91 -9.04 -4.01
C ALA A 36 5.39 -9.25 -3.73
N LEU A 37 5.88 -10.50 -3.72
CA LEU A 37 7.27 -10.88 -3.49
C LEU A 37 8.07 -10.88 -4.78
N TYR A 38 7.68 -11.72 -5.74
CA TYR A 38 8.31 -11.82 -7.06
C TYR A 38 7.38 -12.50 -8.06
N GLN A 39 7.73 -12.40 -9.31
CA GLN A 39 7.07 -13.08 -10.42
C GLN A 39 8.12 -13.72 -11.32
N TYR A 40 7.92 -14.98 -11.67
CA TYR A 40 8.73 -15.68 -12.65
C TYR A 40 8.09 -15.63 -14.04
N ASP A 41 8.76 -14.98 -15.00
CA ASP A 41 8.26 -14.77 -16.37
C ASP A 41 8.53 -16.01 -17.26
N THR A 42 7.82 -17.08 -16.98
CA THR A 42 7.93 -18.35 -17.72
C THR A 42 7.65 -18.19 -19.21
N LEU A 43 6.70 -17.31 -19.58
CA LEU A 43 6.32 -17.11 -20.99
C LEU A 43 7.45 -16.45 -21.77
N THR A 44 8.06 -15.41 -21.22
CA THR A 44 9.21 -14.76 -21.87
C THR A 44 10.37 -15.75 -22.01
N ARG A 45 10.68 -16.53 -20.97
CA ARG A 45 11.74 -17.52 -21.02
C ARG A 45 11.47 -18.60 -22.09
N LEU A 46 10.22 -19.08 -22.19
CA LEU A 46 9.84 -20.05 -23.20
C LEU A 46 10.00 -19.50 -24.64
N ASN A 47 9.60 -18.24 -24.83
CA ASN A 47 9.75 -17.57 -26.13
C ASN A 47 11.22 -17.39 -26.49
N ASP A 48 12.05 -16.93 -25.56
CA ASP A 48 13.49 -16.76 -25.77
C ASP A 48 14.18 -18.09 -26.10
N SER A 49 13.76 -19.17 -25.45
CA SER A 49 14.24 -20.53 -25.72
C SER A 49 13.89 -21.03 -27.13
N ARG A 50 12.73 -20.62 -27.67
CA ARG A 50 12.26 -21.09 -28.98
C ARG A 50 12.77 -20.27 -30.15
N PHE A 51 12.89 -18.96 -29.96
CA PHE A 51 13.15 -18.03 -31.07
C PHE A 51 14.57 -17.46 -31.09
N GLY A 52 15.35 -17.66 -30.02
CA GLY A 52 16.80 -17.38 -29.99
C GLY A 52 17.22 -15.93 -30.18
N ASP A 53 16.27 -14.99 -30.21
CA ASP A 53 16.49 -13.58 -30.60
C ASP A 53 16.68 -12.66 -29.37
N SER A 54 16.69 -13.24 -28.17
CA SER A 54 16.78 -12.42 -26.94
C SER A 54 18.25 -12.14 -26.57
N LYS A 55 18.46 -10.96 -26.02
CA LYS A 55 19.75 -10.58 -25.41
C LYS A 55 20.00 -11.27 -24.06
N ARG A 56 19.01 -12.08 -23.59
CA ARG A 56 19.05 -12.77 -22.32
C ARG A 56 19.58 -14.18 -22.48
N GLU A 57 20.35 -14.61 -21.50
CA GLU A 57 20.80 -16.00 -21.43
C GLU A 57 19.69 -16.89 -20.88
N VAL A 58 19.12 -17.75 -21.71
CA VAL A 58 17.97 -18.63 -21.37
C VAL A 58 18.29 -19.57 -20.22
N SER A 59 19.57 -19.94 -20.04
CA SER A 59 20.06 -20.75 -18.92
C SER A 59 20.02 -19.98 -17.59
N ASN A 60 20.13 -18.65 -17.63
CA ASN A 60 20.09 -17.79 -16.45
C ASN A 60 18.65 -17.48 -16.03
N ILE A 61 18.11 -18.29 -15.12
CA ILE A 61 16.73 -18.12 -14.62
C ILE A 61 16.53 -16.77 -13.93
N GLU A 62 17.54 -16.21 -13.28
CA GLU A 62 17.45 -14.93 -12.56
C GLU A 62 16.99 -13.78 -13.45
N GLU A 63 17.34 -13.77 -14.75
CA GLU A 63 16.94 -12.72 -15.69
C GLU A 63 15.44 -12.70 -15.98
N TYR A 64 14.73 -13.77 -15.60
CA TYR A 64 13.28 -13.91 -15.77
C TYR A 64 12.52 -13.74 -14.46
N ILE A 65 13.21 -13.40 -13.36
CA ILE A 65 12.59 -13.11 -12.07
C ILE A 65 12.42 -11.60 -11.91
N ARG A 66 11.18 -11.18 -11.70
CA ARG A 66 10.84 -9.77 -11.46
C ARG A 66 10.40 -9.61 -10.02
N MET A 67 11.09 -8.75 -9.26
CA MET A 67 10.69 -8.47 -7.89
C MET A 67 9.35 -7.75 -7.81
N GLY A 68 8.41 -8.28 -7.03
CA GLY A 68 7.21 -7.61 -6.58
C GLY A 68 7.53 -6.45 -5.62
N LYS A 69 6.52 -5.77 -5.10
CA LYS A 69 6.75 -4.57 -4.29
C LYS A 69 7.44 -4.83 -2.95
N ILE A 70 7.11 -5.94 -2.28
CA ILE A 70 7.82 -6.36 -1.06
C ILE A 70 9.24 -6.77 -1.42
N GLY A 71 9.42 -7.56 -2.48
CA GLY A 71 10.75 -7.96 -2.96
C GLY A 71 11.62 -6.75 -3.30
N GLN A 72 11.07 -5.73 -4.01
CA GLN A 72 11.78 -4.47 -4.31
C GLN A 72 12.25 -3.76 -3.03
N ALA A 73 11.40 -3.73 -1.98
CA ALA A 73 11.78 -3.14 -0.71
C ALA A 73 12.92 -3.91 -0.01
N PHE A 74 12.94 -5.23 -0.14
CA PHE A 74 13.97 -6.08 0.49
C PHE A 74 15.32 -6.01 -0.22
N VAL A 75 15.33 -5.96 -1.56
CA VAL A 75 16.60 -5.87 -2.33
C VAL A 75 17.12 -4.45 -2.50
N SER A 76 16.41 -3.44 -2.01
CA SER A 76 16.80 -2.03 -2.13
C SER A 76 18.16 -1.76 -1.48
N ASP A 77 18.97 -0.94 -2.14
CA ASP A 77 20.30 -0.53 -1.63
C ASP A 77 20.22 0.54 -0.53
N CYS A 78 19.03 1.08 -0.27
CA CYS A 78 18.78 2.02 0.82
C CYS A 78 17.50 1.64 1.58
N ARG A 79 17.38 2.16 2.78
CA ARG A 79 16.16 1.97 3.58
C ARG A 79 14.98 2.66 2.91
N THR A 80 13.86 1.95 2.77
CA THR A 80 12.65 2.41 2.09
C THR A 80 11.47 2.52 3.05
N VAL A 81 10.44 3.27 2.66
CA VAL A 81 9.11 3.16 3.24
C VAL A 81 8.29 2.24 2.34
N LEU A 82 7.77 1.15 2.90
CA LEU A 82 6.88 0.22 2.21
C LEU A 82 5.44 0.50 2.67
N LEU A 83 4.63 1.05 1.78
CA LEU A 83 3.20 1.23 2.01
C LEU A 83 2.43 0.04 1.45
N ILE A 84 1.70 -0.66 2.32
CA ILE A 84 0.74 -1.71 1.96
C ILE A 84 -0.65 -1.09 2.10
N ASP A 85 -1.25 -0.72 0.97
CA ASP A 85 -2.48 0.06 0.94
C ASP A 85 -3.69 -0.85 0.79
N GLU A 86 -4.74 -0.61 1.62
CA GLU A 86 -6.02 -1.33 1.64
C GLU A 86 -5.90 -2.85 1.91
N ILE A 87 -5.16 -3.22 2.96
CA ILE A 87 -4.94 -4.64 3.35
C ILE A 87 -6.24 -5.40 3.60
N ASP A 88 -7.30 -4.73 4.02
CA ASP A 88 -8.64 -5.29 4.23
C ASP A 88 -9.33 -5.81 2.96
N LYS A 89 -8.72 -5.61 1.77
CA LYS A 89 -9.16 -6.27 0.52
C LYS A 89 -8.66 -7.71 0.38
N ALA A 90 -7.54 -8.04 1.00
CA ALA A 90 -6.98 -9.39 0.98
C ALA A 90 -7.80 -10.36 1.85
N ASP A 91 -7.64 -11.65 1.59
CA ASP A 91 -8.08 -12.69 2.49
C ASP A 91 -7.16 -12.83 3.71
N THR A 92 -7.59 -13.64 4.68
CA THR A 92 -6.85 -13.85 5.93
C THR A 92 -5.53 -14.55 5.69
N ASP A 93 -5.50 -15.54 4.78
CA ASP A 93 -4.30 -16.31 4.48
C ASP A 93 -3.20 -15.39 3.93
N PHE A 94 -3.54 -14.48 2.99
CA PHE A 94 -2.60 -13.46 2.50
C PHE A 94 -2.07 -12.58 3.64
N GLN A 95 -2.96 -12.16 4.56
CA GLN A 95 -2.57 -11.29 5.67
C GLN A 95 -1.57 -11.99 6.60
N ASP A 96 -1.85 -13.23 6.99
CA ASP A 96 -1.04 -13.98 7.95
C ASP A 96 0.32 -14.37 7.34
N ASP A 97 0.34 -14.90 6.11
CA ASP A 97 1.57 -15.23 5.40
C ASP A 97 2.46 -14.00 5.17
N MET A 98 1.85 -12.85 4.83
CA MET A 98 2.57 -11.60 4.67
C MET A 98 3.23 -11.14 5.97
N LEU A 99 2.54 -11.29 7.11
CA LEU A 99 3.10 -10.94 8.41
C LEU A 99 4.34 -11.75 8.73
N ASP A 100 4.32 -13.06 8.46
CA ASP A 100 5.46 -13.92 8.73
C ASP A 100 6.69 -13.49 7.90
N ILE A 101 6.48 -13.13 6.63
CA ILE A 101 7.56 -12.60 5.76
C ILE A 101 8.08 -11.26 6.28
N LEU A 102 7.18 -10.37 6.73
CA LEU A 102 7.56 -9.06 7.25
C LEU A 102 8.25 -9.15 8.63
N ASP A 103 7.95 -10.16 9.42
CA ASP A 103 8.63 -10.41 10.69
C ASP A 103 10.04 -10.96 10.46
N GLN A 104 10.16 -11.97 9.60
CA GLN A 104 11.43 -12.62 9.27
C GLN A 104 12.31 -11.76 8.37
N MET A 105 11.74 -10.81 7.64
CA MET A 105 12.42 -9.98 6.63
C MET A 105 13.12 -10.80 5.56
N GLN A 106 12.52 -11.93 5.17
CA GLN A 106 13.05 -12.82 4.13
C GLN A 106 11.94 -13.61 3.44
N PHE A 107 12.21 -14.06 2.23
CA PHE A 107 11.38 -15.00 1.47
C PHE A 107 12.24 -15.81 0.50
N ASP A 108 11.74 -16.96 0.05
CA ASP A 108 12.44 -17.84 -0.87
C ASP A 108 11.95 -17.65 -2.31
N ILE A 109 12.88 -17.66 -3.26
CA ILE A 109 12.63 -17.74 -4.69
C ILE A 109 12.86 -19.20 -5.10
N ILE A 110 11.77 -19.93 -5.29
CA ILE A 110 11.79 -21.38 -5.48
C ILE A 110 12.54 -21.78 -6.77
N GLU A 111 12.37 -21.00 -7.84
CA GLU A 111 12.92 -21.33 -9.17
C GLU A 111 14.44 -21.32 -9.22
N ILE A 112 15.10 -20.66 -8.27
CA ILE A 112 16.57 -20.55 -8.19
C ILE A 112 17.13 -21.02 -6.85
N ASP A 113 16.28 -21.61 -6.00
CA ASP A 113 16.67 -22.09 -4.65
C ASP A 113 17.45 -21.03 -3.85
N ARG A 114 16.87 -19.82 -3.79
CA ARG A 114 17.55 -18.67 -3.18
C ARG A 114 16.64 -17.94 -2.18
N THR A 115 17.15 -17.74 -0.97
CA THR A 115 16.52 -16.87 0.04
C THR A 115 16.93 -15.42 -0.20
N VAL A 116 15.94 -14.55 -0.30
CA VAL A 116 16.10 -13.10 -0.33
C VAL A 116 15.88 -12.56 1.07
N THR A 117 16.92 -12.01 1.68
CA THR A 117 16.83 -11.32 2.98
C THR A 117 16.87 -9.81 2.76
N ALA A 118 16.09 -9.06 3.52
CA ALA A 118 16.06 -7.61 3.42
C ALA A 118 17.43 -7.00 3.76
N ARG A 119 18.01 -6.29 2.78
CA ARG A 119 19.32 -5.59 2.97
C ARG A 119 19.18 -4.49 4.02
N HIS A 120 18.07 -3.77 3.98
CA HIS A 120 17.70 -2.74 4.94
C HIS A 120 16.26 -2.97 5.39
N ARG A 121 16.02 -3.05 6.69
CA ARG A 121 14.66 -3.21 7.22
C ARG A 121 13.81 -1.99 6.84
N PRO A 122 12.76 -2.13 5.99
CA PRO A 122 11.93 -1.02 5.58
C PRO A 122 11.08 -0.49 6.74
N VAL A 123 10.65 0.77 6.63
CA VAL A 123 9.55 1.28 7.46
C VAL A 123 8.25 0.83 6.82
N ILE A 124 7.50 -0.01 7.52
CA ILE A 124 6.27 -0.60 6.97
C ILE A 124 5.07 0.20 7.47
N ILE A 125 4.24 0.66 6.54
CA ILE A 125 2.99 1.36 6.81
C ILE A 125 1.89 0.55 6.14
N ILE A 126 0.88 0.17 6.93
CA ILE A 126 -0.24 -0.62 6.45
C ILE A 126 -1.52 0.18 6.64
N THR A 127 -2.32 0.31 5.59
CA THR A 127 -3.61 1.00 5.70
C THR A 127 -4.77 0.03 5.58
N SER A 128 -5.85 0.34 6.30
CA SER A 128 -7.12 -0.36 6.21
C SER A 128 -8.28 0.62 6.27
N ASN A 129 -9.31 0.37 5.47
CA ASN A 129 -10.59 1.06 5.52
C ASN A 129 -11.60 0.38 6.48
N ALA A 130 -11.16 -0.65 7.21
CA ALA A 130 -11.98 -1.44 8.14
C ALA A 130 -13.25 -2.03 7.50
N LYS A 131 -13.17 -2.42 6.22
CA LYS A 131 -14.27 -3.13 5.54
C LYS A 131 -14.39 -4.59 5.97
N LYS A 132 -13.28 -5.19 6.38
CA LYS A 132 -13.19 -6.51 6.98
C LYS A 132 -12.33 -6.40 8.23
N ASP A 133 -12.59 -7.27 9.19
CA ASP A 133 -11.76 -7.38 10.38
C ASP A 133 -10.38 -7.94 10.00
N LEU A 134 -9.36 -7.45 10.64
CA LEU A 134 -8.00 -7.97 10.53
C LEU A 134 -7.86 -9.17 11.47
N SER A 135 -6.99 -10.12 11.11
CA SER A 135 -6.73 -11.29 11.95
C SER A 135 -6.10 -10.91 13.31
N ASP A 136 -6.35 -11.72 14.33
CA ASP A 136 -5.76 -11.49 15.66
C ASP A 136 -4.22 -11.46 15.64
N PRO A 137 -3.51 -12.34 14.87
CA PRO A 137 -2.07 -12.23 14.69
C PRO A 137 -1.63 -10.87 14.12
N PHE A 138 -2.43 -10.31 13.22
CA PHE A 138 -2.17 -9.00 12.64
C PHE A 138 -2.27 -7.90 13.70
N LEU A 139 -3.32 -7.97 14.53
CA LEU A 139 -3.54 -7.00 15.60
C LEU A 139 -2.41 -7.00 16.64
N GLY A 140 -1.85 -8.18 16.93
CA GLY A 140 -0.77 -8.33 17.93
C GLY A 140 0.61 -7.82 17.46
N ARG A 141 0.85 -7.71 16.15
CA ARG A 141 2.16 -7.36 15.59
C ARG A 141 2.28 -5.92 15.09
N CYS A 142 1.16 -5.18 15.02
CA CYS A 142 1.12 -3.83 14.48
C CYS A 142 0.84 -2.77 15.55
N ASN A 143 1.47 -1.61 15.42
CA ASN A 143 1.06 -0.42 16.16
C ASN A 143 -0.10 0.24 15.43
N PHE A 144 -1.26 0.31 16.09
CA PHE A 144 -2.48 0.86 15.51
C PHE A 144 -2.60 2.35 15.73
N HIS A 145 -2.88 3.07 14.65
CA HIS A 145 -3.27 4.46 14.69
C HIS A 145 -4.61 4.65 13.96
N HIS A 146 -5.64 5.05 14.70
CA HIS A 146 -6.94 5.35 14.12
C HIS A 146 -6.98 6.80 13.66
N ILE A 147 -7.11 7.00 12.34
CA ILE A 147 -7.36 8.33 11.77
C ILE A 147 -8.88 8.52 11.70
N ALA A 148 -9.40 9.39 12.56
CA ALA A 148 -10.80 9.80 12.53
C ALA A 148 -11.07 10.64 11.27
N PHE A 149 -12.35 10.67 10.86
CA PHE A 149 -12.77 11.61 9.83
C PHE A 149 -12.60 13.04 10.36
N PRO A 150 -12.04 13.98 9.54
CA PRO A 150 -11.82 15.34 9.99
C PRO A 150 -13.12 15.99 10.49
N ASP A 151 -13.03 16.69 11.60
CA ASP A 151 -14.08 17.58 12.05
C ASP A 151 -14.17 18.86 11.20
N PRO A 152 -15.17 19.73 11.38
CA PRO A 152 -15.30 20.94 10.57
C PRO A 152 -14.08 21.89 10.65
N GLU A 153 -13.40 21.96 11.80
CA GLU A 153 -12.23 22.82 12.00
C GLU A 153 -11.02 22.28 11.24
N MET A 154 -10.74 20.99 11.40
CA MET A 154 -9.69 20.29 10.65
C MET A 154 -9.96 20.35 9.13
N MET A 155 -11.21 20.14 8.71
CA MET A 155 -11.58 20.22 7.30
C MET A 155 -11.38 21.63 6.75
N ARG A 156 -11.62 22.67 7.56
CA ARG A 156 -11.32 24.06 7.17
C ARG A 156 -9.82 24.25 6.93
N MET A 157 -8.98 23.75 7.83
CA MET A 157 -7.51 23.83 7.66
C MET A 157 -7.06 23.09 6.39
N ILE A 158 -7.63 21.92 6.10
CA ILE A 158 -7.36 21.17 4.87
C ILE A 158 -7.74 22.00 3.63
N LEU A 159 -8.91 22.64 3.63
CA LEU A 159 -9.35 23.50 2.54
C LEU A 159 -8.42 24.69 2.34
N ASP A 160 -7.94 25.32 3.43
CA ASP A 160 -7.04 26.48 3.35
C ASP A 160 -5.69 26.12 2.74
N VAL A 161 -5.19 24.90 2.98
CA VAL A 161 -3.95 24.40 2.36
C VAL A 161 -4.14 24.14 0.86
N HIS A 162 -5.26 23.54 0.46
CA HIS A 162 -5.50 23.19 -0.95
C HIS A 162 -6.05 24.34 -1.78
N PHE A 163 -6.79 25.26 -1.15
CA PHE A 163 -7.49 26.39 -1.80
C PHE A 163 -7.26 27.69 -1.03
N PRO A 164 -6.04 28.25 -1.02
CA PRO A 164 -5.67 29.40 -0.19
C PRO A 164 -6.47 30.67 -0.51
N ASN A 165 -7.09 30.74 -1.68
CA ASN A 165 -7.90 31.88 -2.12
C ASN A 165 -9.42 31.66 -2.00
N LEU A 166 -9.85 30.60 -1.30
CA LEU A 166 -11.27 30.30 -1.13
C LEU A 166 -11.93 31.32 -0.20
N SER A 167 -13.00 31.98 -0.64
CA SER A 167 -13.70 32.93 0.21
C SER A 167 -14.32 32.24 1.43
N GLU A 168 -14.24 32.89 2.59
CA GLU A 168 -14.74 32.35 3.86
C GLU A 168 -16.23 32.00 3.79
N ARG A 169 -17.02 32.84 3.10
CA ARG A 169 -18.48 32.61 2.91
C ARG A 169 -18.72 31.31 2.13
N LEU A 170 -17.97 31.06 1.07
CA LEU A 170 -18.11 29.87 0.24
C LEU A 170 -17.66 28.64 1.00
N ALA A 171 -16.52 28.70 1.70
CA ALA A 171 -16.04 27.59 2.51
C ALA A 171 -17.03 27.17 3.60
N LYS A 172 -17.58 28.13 4.35
CA LYS A 172 -18.61 27.85 5.36
C LYS A 172 -19.85 27.20 4.75
N ALA A 173 -20.34 27.70 3.61
CA ALA A 173 -21.50 27.15 2.93
C ALA A 173 -21.24 25.70 2.46
N CYS A 174 -20.09 25.44 1.83
CA CYS A 174 -19.70 24.11 1.37
C CYS A 174 -19.55 23.13 2.52
N LEU A 175 -18.85 23.50 3.61
CA LEU A 175 -18.68 22.65 4.78
C LEU A 175 -20.02 22.33 5.46
N SER A 176 -20.89 23.32 5.61
CA SER A 176 -22.23 23.10 6.17
C SER A 176 -23.04 22.12 5.32
N ALA A 177 -23.06 22.28 4.02
CA ALA A 177 -23.73 21.34 3.11
C ALA A 177 -23.12 19.94 3.16
N PHE A 178 -21.80 19.86 3.14
CA PHE A 178 -21.05 18.60 3.20
C PHE A 178 -21.35 17.78 4.47
N TYR A 179 -21.29 18.39 5.66
CA TYR A 179 -21.58 17.67 6.91
C TYR A 179 -23.06 17.31 7.03
N ARG A 180 -23.98 18.17 6.57
CA ARG A 180 -25.40 17.81 6.49
C ARG A 180 -25.65 16.57 5.62
N LEU A 181 -24.96 16.47 4.47
CA LEU A 181 -25.03 15.29 3.61
C LEU A 181 -24.46 14.05 4.31
N ARG A 182 -23.38 14.17 5.06
CA ARG A 182 -22.79 13.05 5.81
C ARG A 182 -23.69 12.54 6.93
N GLU A 183 -24.48 13.39 7.54
CA GLU A 183 -25.44 13.03 8.59
C GLU A 183 -26.73 12.42 8.03
N PHE A 184 -27.00 12.62 6.75
CA PHE A 184 -28.22 12.12 6.13
C PHE A 184 -28.21 10.59 6.02
N ARG A 185 -29.17 9.94 6.70
CA ARG A 185 -29.25 8.47 6.81
C ARG A 185 -29.61 7.73 5.51
N GLY A 186 -30.05 8.44 4.47
CA GLY A 186 -30.43 7.87 3.17
C GLY A 186 -29.29 7.73 2.17
N ILE A 187 -28.07 8.14 2.53
CA ILE A 187 -26.90 8.04 1.65
C ILE A 187 -26.07 6.82 2.07
N GLU A 188 -26.02 5.80 1.20
CA GLU A 188 -25.25 4.58 1.43
C GLU A 188 -23.75 4.85 1.51
N LYS A 189 -23.23 5.71 0.64
CA LYS A 189 -21.81 6.11 0.63
C LYS A 189 -21.69 7.59 1.04
N LYS A 190 -21.21 7.80 2.26
CA LYS A 190 -20.96 9.15 2.77
C LYS A 190 -19.89 9.86 1.94
N PRO A 191 -20.06 11.17 1.63
CA PRO A 191 -19.02 11.95 0.93
C PRO A 191 -17.70 11.93 1.70
N ALA A 192 -16.60 11.84 0.98
CA ALA A 192 -15.23 11.80 1.50
C ALA A 192 -14.46 13.09 1.17
N THR A 193 -13.27 13.27 1.73
CA THR A 193 -12.47 14.50 1.55
C THR A 193 -11.98 14.71 0.11
N ARG A 194 -12.15 13.73 -0.78
CA ARG A 194 -11.78 13.83 -2.20
C ARG A 194 -12.92 14.29 -3.11
N GLU A 195 -14.12 14.42 -2.59
CA GLU A 195 -15.35 14.81 -3.31
C GLU A 195 -15.73 16.25 -2.98
#